data_baed7d2e829d3d3c957a4e1eda026100
#
_entry.id   baed7d2e829d3d3c957a4e1eda026100
#
_cell.length_a   1.000
_cell.length_b   1.000
_cell.length_c   1.000
_cell.angle_alpha   90.00
_cell.angle_beta   90.00
_cell.angle_gamma   90.00
#
_symmetry.space_group_name_H-M   'P 1'
#
loop_
_entity.id
_entity.type
_entity.pdbx_description
1 polymer ?
#
loop_
_entity_poly.entity_id
_entity_poly.type
_entity_poly.pdbx_seq_one_letter_code
_entity_poly.pdbx_strand_id
1 'polypeptide(L)'
;MDNYFEGLKGVSVTVCDKEGNILDMNTTSANVNSHGQKIIGSNLFDCHPPRAAAILKDLLENEKLNAYTIEKNGVKKLIYQVPWYEDGEFGGLIELSLPIPFEMPHYVRQANTV
;
A
#
# COMPACT_ATOMS: atom_id res chain seq x y z
N MET A 1 11.30 -6.59 -6.89
CA MET A 1 9.89 -6.87 -7.21
C MET A 1 9.79 -7.31 -8.66
N ASP A 2 8.79 -8.09 -9.02
CA ASP A 2 8.64 -8.60 -10.38
C ASP A 2 8.47 -7.48 -11.42
N ASN A 3 8.87 -7.76 -12.66
CA ASN A 3 8.87 -6.77 -13.74
C ASN A 3 7.54 -6.06 -13.94
N TYR A 4 6.42 -6.78 -13.79
CA TYR A 4 5.11 -6.19 -13.95
C TYR A 4 4.86 -5.08 -12.93
N PHE A 5 5.22 -5.31 -11.69
CA PHE A 5 5.02 -4.32 -10.61
C PHE A 5 6.01 -3.17 -10.72
N GLU A 6 7.23 -3.43 -11.16
CA GLU A 6 8.21 -2.38 -11.43
C GLU A 6 7.75 -1.47 -12.58
N GLY A 7 7.05 -2.03 -13.56
CA GLY A 7 6.57 -1.29 -14.73
C GLY A 7 5.27 -0.51 -14.51
N LEU A 8 4.67 -0.56 -13.33
CA LEU A 8 3.44 0.17 -13.03
C LEU A 8 3.72 1.67 -12.91
N LYS A 9 3.20 2.45 -13.84
CA LYS A 9 3.37 3.91 -13.83
C LYS A 9 2.40 4.55 -12.84
N GLY A 10 2.95 5.31 -11.89
CA GLY A 10 2.15 6.06 -10.93
C GLY A 10 1.54 5.20 -9.83
N VAL A 11 1.71 3.90 -9.88
CA VAL A 11 1.18 2.99 -8.86
C VAL A 11 2.30 2.58 -7.92
N SER A 12 2.17 2.94 -6.66
CA SER A 12 3.14 2.60 -5.61
C SER A 12 2.73 1.28 -4.94
N VAL A 13 3.68 0.36 -4.82
CA VAL A 13 3.49 -0.92 -4.14
C VAL A 13 4.59 -1.06 -3.09
N THR A 14 4.20 -1.19 -1.84
CA THR A 14 5.11 -1.38 -0.71
C THR A 14 4.64 -2.57 0.12
N VAL A 15 5.54 -3.49 0.42
CA VAL A 15 5.25 -4.70 1.18
C VAL A 15 6.04 -4.67 2.48
N CYS A 16 5.36 -4.90 3.60
CA CYS A 16 6.05 -5.06 4.88
C CYS A 16 5.68 -6.39 5.53
N ASP A 17 6.52 -6.83 6.46
CA ASP A 17 6.23 -7.98 7.31
C ASP A 17 5.34 -7.56 8.50
N LYS A 18 5.02 -8.50 9.36
CA LYS A 18 4.13 -8.26 10.51
C LYS A 18 4.76 -7.40 11.61
N GLU A 19 6.07 -7.18 11.57
CA GLU A 19 6.77 -6.25 12.47
C GLU A 19 6.95 -4.86 11.85
N GLY A 20 6.47 -4.65 10.62
CA GLY A 20 6.60 -3.38 9.92
C GLY A 20 7.90 -3.19 9.15
N ASN A 21 8.72 -4.22 9.02
CA ASN A 21 9.94 -4.14 8.21
C ASN A 21 9.58 -4.19 6.72
N ILE A 22 10.14 -3.29 5.94
CA ILE A 22 9.89 -3.24 4.49
C ILE A 22 10.60 -4.42 3.84
N LEU A 23 9.81 -5.28 3.20
CA LEU A 23 10.31 -6.45 2.46
C LEU A 23 10.55 -6.14 1.00
N ASP A 24 9.72 -5.28 0.42
CA ASP A 24 9.81 -4.97 -1.00
C ASP A 24 9.11 -3.64 -1.32
N MET A 25 9.54 -2.99 -2.39
CA MET A 25 8.92 -1.76 -2.93
C MET A 25 9.20 -1.73 -4.42
N ASN A 26 8.22 -1.27 -5.19
CA ASN A 26 8.49 -1.02 -6.60
C ASN A 26 9.14 0.37 -6.80
N THR A 27 9.56 0.65 -8.02
CA THR A 27 10.26 1.91 -8.35
C THR A 27 9.40 3.13 -8.01
N THR A 28 8.10 3.11 -8.31
CA THR A 28 7.20 4.22 -7.97
C THR A 28 7.14 4.45 -6.46
N SER A 29 7.05 3.39 -5.66
CA SER A 29 7.07 3.51 -4.20
C SER A 29 8.36 4.18 -3.72
N ALA A 30 9.49 3.76 -4.24
CA ALA A 30 10.79 4.36 -3.90
C ALA A 30 10.84 5.85 -4.26
N ASN A 31 10.34 6.21 -5.45
CA ASN A 31 10.35 7.60 -5.90
C ASN A 31 9.45 8.50 -5.05
N VAL A 32 8.29 8.00 -4.64
CA VAL A 32 7.33 8.77 -3.85
C VAL A 32 7.75 8.88 -2.38
N ASN A 33 8.25 7.79 -1.80
CA ASN A 33 8.45 7.69 -0.36
C ASN A 33 9.89 7.88 0.11
N SER A 34 10.87 7.63 -0.75
CA SER A 34 12.27 7.58 -0.32
C SER A 34 13.27 8.11 -1.36
N HIS A 35 12.87 9.12 -2.13
CA HIS A 35 13.75 9.81 -3.09
C HIS A 35 14.45 8.87 -4.08
N GLY A 36 13.72 7.85 -4.52
CA GLY A 36 14.23 6.88 -5.50
C GLY A 36 15.03 5.72 -4.91
N GLN A 37 15.24 5.70 -3.60
CA GLN A 37 15.98 4.63 -2.94
C GLN A 37 15.04 3.57 -2.41
N LYS A 38 15.30 2.31 -2.72
CA LYS A 38 14.56 1.19 -2.14
C LYS A 38 15.12 0.93 -0.74
N ILE A 39 14.35 1.31 0.27
CA ILE A 39 14.75 1.21 1.69
C ILE A 39 14.32 -0.12 2.30
N ILE A 40 14.58 -1.20 1.60
CA ILE A 40 14.28 -2.56 2.06
C ILE A 40 15.04 -2.84 3.34
N GLY A 41 14.37 -3.41 4.33
CA GLY A 41 14.91 -3.66 5.65
C GLY A 41 14.64 -2.55 6.67
N SER A 42 14.27 -1.34 6.20
CA SER A 42 13.87 -0.27 7.11
C SER A 42 12.53 -0.60 7.76
N ASN A 43 12.31 -0.06 8.96
CA ASN A 43 11.06 -0.31 9.68
C ASN A 43 10.12 0.89 9.57
N LEU A 44 8.87 0.62 9.20
CA LEU A 44 7.86 1.66 8.99
C LEU A 44 7.55 2.44 10.27
N PHE A 45 7.65 1.82 11.43
CA PHE A 45 7.41 2.50 12.71
C PHE A 45 8.44 3.59 12.99
N ASP A 46 9.64 3.45 12.44
CA ASP A 46 10.71 4.43 12.65
C ASP A 46 10.52 5.71 11.83
N CYS A 47 9.79 5.64 10.73
CA CYS A 47 9.61 6.77 9.81
C CYS A 47 8.20 7.33 9.78
N HIS A 48 7.30 6.84 10.64
CA HIS A 48 5.94 7.34 10.73
C HIS A 48 5.75 8.17 12.01
N PRO A 49 4.98 9.28 11.94
CA PRO A 49 4.61 10.02 13.16
C PRO A 49 3.72 9.14 14.05
N PRO A 50 3.61 9.49 15.34
CA PRO A 50 2.89 8.63 16.32
C PRO A 50 1.48 8.23 15.90
N ARG A 51 0.72 9.14 15.28
CA ARG A 51 -0.64 8.86 14.84
C ARG A 51 -0.68 7.78 13.74
N ALA A 52 0.18 7.93 12.74
CA ALA A 52 0.27 6.97 11.64
C ALA A 52 0.82 5.62 12.12
N ALA A 53 1.79 5.64 13.04
CA ALA A 53 2.33 4.43 13.65
C ALA A 53 1.27 3.66 14.44
N ALA A 54 0.38 4.37 15.16
CA ALA A 54 -0.71 3.74 15.89
C ALA A 54 -1.71 3.04 14.97
N ILE A 55 -2.04 3.66 13.83
CA ILE A 55 -2.90 3.04 12.83
C ILE A 55 -2.23 1.80 12.25
N LEU A 56 -0.97 1.88 11.87
CA LEU A 56 -0.21 0.76 11.35
C LEU A 56 -0.17 -0.40 12.34
N LYS A 57 0.06 -0.10 13.62
CA LYS A 57 0.08 -1.10 14.68
C LYS A 57 -1.25 -1.86 14.76
N ASP A 58 -2.36 -1.14 14.73
CA ASP A 58 -3.70 -1.74 14.76
C ASP A 58 -3.94 -2.64 13.54
N LEU A 59 -3.54 -2.19 12.34
CA LEU A 59 -3.70 -2.98 11.12
C LEU A 59 -2.89 -4.27 11.19
N LEU A 60 -1.65 -4.22 11.70
CA LEU A 60 -0.78 -5.38 11.79
C LEU A 60 -1.23 -6.35 12.89
N GLU A 61 -1.60 -5.84 14.06
CA GLU A 61 -2.00 -6.71 15.18
C GLU A 61 -3.34 -7.39 14.94
N ASN A 62 -4.26 -6.73 14.24
CA ASN A 62 -5.62 -7.21 14.06
C ASN A 62 -5.91 -7.65 12.62
N GLU A 63 -4.91 -7.71 11.76
CA GLU A 63 -5.01 -8.17 10.38
C GLU A 63 -6.14 -7.47 9.63
N LYS A 64 -6.16 -6.13 9.72
CA LYS A 64 -7.23 -5.30 9.17
C LYS A 64 -6.88 -4.72 7.81
N LEU A 65 -7.90 -4.55 7.00
CA LEU A 65 -7.85 -3.74 5.78
C LEU A 65 -8.14 -2.29 6.11
N ASN A 66 -7.46 -1.37 5.46
CA ASN A 66 -7.71 0.06 5.56
C ASN A 66 -7.70 0.67 4.17
N ALA A 67 -8.68 1.51 3.87
CA ALA A 67 -8.77 2.15 2.56
C ALA A 67 -9.27 3.58 2.73
N TYR A 68 -8.62 4.50 2.04
CA TYR A 68 -9.00 5.92 2.07
C TYR A 68 -8.46 6.62 0.83
N THR A 69 -8.92 7.84 0.61
CA THR A 69 -8.40 8.66 -0.48
C THR A 69 -7.67 9.87 0.05
N ILE A 70 -6.70 10.33 -0.73
CA ILE A 70 -5.99 11.59 -0.49
C ILE A 70 -5.98 12.43 -1.76
N GLU A 71 -5.76 13.73 -1.60
CA GLU A 71 -5.45 14.62 -2.71
C GLU A 71 -4.09 15.24 -2.47
N LYS A 72 -3.27 15.25 -3.51
CA LYS A 72 -1.95 15.88 -3.45
C LYS A 72 -1.59 16.40 -4.83
N ASN A 73 -1.25 17.68 -4.91
CA ASN A 73 -0.85 18.33 -6.16
C ASN A 73 -1.87 18.13 -7.30
N GLY A 74 -3.18 18.21 -6.98
CA GLY A 74 -4.25 18.09 -7.95
C GLY A 74 -4.56 16.66 -8.39
N VAL A 75 -3.96 15.67 -7.77
CA VAL A 75 -4.19 14.25 -8.06
C VAL A 75 -4.87 13.59 -6.88
N LYS A 76 -5.96 12.87 -7.16
CA LYS A 76 -6.63 12.03 -6.16
C LYS A 76 -6.04 10.65 -6.20
N LYS A 77 -5.72 10.10 -5.03
CA LYS A 77 -5.17 8.75 -4.92
C LYS A 77 -5.98 7.90 -3.95
N LEU A 78 -6.18 6.65 -4.31
CA LEU A 78 -6.68 5.63 -3.39
C LEU A 78 -5.47 5.01 -2.69
N ILE A 79 -5.52 5.01 -1.35
CA ILE A 79 -4.57 4.29 -0.51
C ILE A 79 -5.28 3.04 -0.01
N TYR A 80 -4.74 1.88 -0.34
CA TYR A 80 -5.34 0.60 0.00
C TYR A 80 -4.31 -0.24 0.74
N GLN A 81 -4.55 -0.49 2.00
CA GLN A 81 -3.66 -1.26 2.87
C GLN A 81 -4.34 -2.58 3.20
N VAL A 82 -3.75 -3.68 2.76
CA VAL A 82 -4.39 -4.99 2.84
C VAL A 82 -3.43 -6.03 3.42
N PRO A 83 -3.91 -6.90 4.33
CA PRO A 83 -3.10 -8.01 4.82
C PRO A 83 -2.76 -9.00 3.70
N TRP A 84 -1.54 -9.52 3.74
CA TRP A 84 -1.17 -10.63 2.85
C TRP A 84 -0.86 -11.88 3.67
N TYR A 85 -1.09 -13.03 3.05
CA TYR A 85 -0.94 -14.33 3.69
C TYR A 85 -0.09 -15.24 2.81
N GLU A 86 0.67 -16.12 3.44
CA GLU A 86 1.41 -17.17 2.77
C GLU A 86 1.09 -18.49 3.46
N ASP A 87 0.58 -19.46 2.69
CA ASP A 87 0.15 -20.76 3.21
C ASP A 87 -0.85 -20.62 4.39
N GLY A 88 -1.73 -19.64 4.29
CA GLY A 88 -2.75 -19.37 5.31
C GLY A 88 -2.24 -18.60 6.52
N GLU A 89 -0.97 -18.26 6.59
CA GLU A 89 -0.39 -17.52 7.70
C GLU A 89 -0.23 -16.04 7.36
N PHE A 90 -0.57 -15.18 8.31
CA PHE A 90 -0.43 -13.74 8.17
C PHE A 90 1.03 -13.35 8.00
N GLY A 91 1.33 -12.58 6.95
CA GLY A 91 2.69 -12.15 6.66
C GLY A 91 2.97 -10.68 6.95
N GLY A 92 1.97 -9.83 6.81
CA GLY A 92 2.11 -8.39 6.96
C GLY A 92 1.11 -7.62 6.13
N LEU A 93 1.48 -6.45 5.65
CA LEU A 93 0.62 -5.59 4.83
C LEU A 93 1.24 -5.30 3.48
N ILE A 94 0.37 -5.13 2.49
CA ILE A 94 0.72 -4.50 1.22
C ILE A 94 -0.01 -3.16 1.16
N GLU A 95 0.71 -2.09 0.87
CA GLU A 95 0.11 -0.79 0.61
C GLU A 95 0.20 -0.48 -0.88
N LEU A 96 -0.97 -0.21 -1.46
CA LEU A 96 -1.11 0.26 -2.83
C LEU A 96 -1.52 1.73 -2.80
N SER A 97 -0.87 2.54 -3.62
CA SER A 97 -1.25 3.93 -3.83
C SER A 97 -1.53 4.13 -5.30
N LEU A 98 -2.78 4.37 -5.64
CA LEU A 98 -3.25 4.42 -7.01
C LEU A 98 -3.82 5.79 -7.34
N PRO A 99 -3.35 6.47 -8.41
CA PRO A 99 -4.08 7.62 -8.94
C PRO A 99 -5.45 7.17 -9.46
N ILE A 100 -6.48 7.91 -9.10
CA ILE A 100 -7.85 7.63 -9.54
C ILE A 100 -8.51 8.91 -10.02
N PRO A 101 -9.54 8.83 -10.89
CA PRO A 101 -10.33 10.00 -11.27
C PRO A 101 -11.04 10.60 -10.06
N PHE A 102 -11.24 11.93 -10.05
CA PHE A 102 -12.02 12.59 -8.99
C PHE A 102 -13.44 12.06 -8.94
N GLU A 103 -14.03 11.86 -10.12
CA GLU A 103 -15.34 11.25 -10.25
C GLU A 103 -15.20 9.89 -10.92
N MET A 104 -15.11 8.87 -10.09
CA MET A 104 -14.88 7.52 -10.57
C MET A 104 -16.19 6.88 -11.00
N PRO A 105 -16.28 6.37 -12.25
CA PRO A 105 -17.47 5.65 -12.68
C PRO A 105 -17.76 4.46 -11.75
N HIS A 106 -19.04 4.25 -11.49
CA HIS A 106 -19.49 3.18 -10.61
C HIS A 106 -20.56 2.35 -11.30
N TYR A 107 -20.37 1.04 -11.33
CA TYR A 107 -21.29 0.10 -11.97
C TYR A 107 -21.70 -0.98 -11.00
N VAL A 108 -23.00 -1.23 -10.90
CA VAL A 108 -23.50 -2.37 -10.14
C VAL A 108 -23.63 -3.56 -11.09
N ARG A 109 -23.00 -4.67 -10.73
CA ARG A 109 -23.05 -5.88 -11.54
C ARG A 109 -23.76 -6.98 -10.79
N GLN A 110 -24.43 -7.85 -11.54
CA GLN A 110 -25.06 -9.04 -10.93
C GLN A 110 -23.95 -10.04 -10.52
N ALA A 111 -24.26 -10.86 -9.51
CA ALA A 111 -23.28 -11.75 -8.90
C ALA A 111 -22.56 -12.70 -9.87
N ASN A 112 -23.23 -13.09 -10.99
CA ASN A 112 -22.67 -14.00 -11.99
C ASN A 112 -22.15 -13.28 -13.23
N THR A 113 -21.97 -11.96 -13.16
CA THR A 113 -21.44 -11.15 -14.27
C THR A 113 -19.96 -10.87 -14.04
N VAL A 114 -19.16 -11.01 -15.08
CA VAL A 114 -17.71 -10.76 -15.01
C VAL A 114 -17.40 -9.28 -15.25
#